data_4c9737e381a2ec352c0537e07016d64a
#
_entry.id   4c9737e381a2ec352c0537e07016d64a
#
_cell.length_a   1.000
_cell.length_b   1.000
_cell.length_c   1.000
_cell.angle_alpha   90.00
_cell.angle_beta   90.00
_cell.angle_gamma   90.00
#
_symmetry.space_group_name_H-M   'P 1'
#
loop_
_entity.id
_entity.type
_entity.pdbx_description
1 polymer ?
#
loop_
_entity_poly.entity_id
_entity_poly.type
_entity_poly.pdbx_seq_one_letter_code
_entity_poly.pdbx_strand_id
1 'polypeptide(L)'
;MDANEVPLKRLVVQGELRFLERNQVRDALAGEELGSFFSADVNVIRERLEAEPWIEQASVRKEWPDILKVFLVEQKPLGHWNEAMRPHALVSAAGEVFEVDKSVIDVLLPKLNGPEHAVKETVEQYQQVSELLQINGHQVVALTLTERFAVDVELLSGIQLRLGREGLLERVQRFIDVFPTIVRHKAQPIDYVDLRYDTGVAVAWKEEEERK
;
A
#
# COMPACT_ATOMS: atom_id res chain seq x y z
N MET A 1 20.93 -45.48 -14.96
CA MET A 1 20.00 -44.36 -14.86
C MET A 1 20.83 -43.10 -14.71
N ASP A 2 20.90 -42.29 -15.75
CA ASP A 2 21.66 -41.06 -15.68
C ASP A 2 20.99 -40.13 -14.66
N ALA A 3 21.76 -39.71 -13.67
CA ALA A 3 21.26 -38.81 -12.62
C ALA A 3 20.75 -37.45 -13.20
N ASN A 4 21.07 -37.15 -14.45
CA ASN A 4 20.62 -35.97 -15.19
C ASN A 4 19.19 -36.08 -15.78
N GLU A 5 18.53 -37.22 -15.67
CA GLU A 5 17.25 -37.49 -16.35
C GLU A 5 16.01 -37.49 -15.43
N VAL A 6 16.11 -37.07 -14.18
CA VAL A 6 14.93 -37.00 -13.30
C VAL A 6 14.23 -35.65 -13.53
N PRO A 7 13.21 -35.59 -14.41
CA PRO A 7 12.51 -34.34 -14.68
C PRO A 7 11.71 -33.91 -13.43
N LEU A 8 11.66 -32.60 -13.17
CA LEU A 8 10.73 -32.04 -12.20
C LEU A 8 9.30 -32.19 -12.72
N LYS A 9 8.43 -32.93 -12.02
CA LYS A 9 7.07 -33.28 -12.46
C LYS A 9 6.01 -32.56 -11.66
N ARG A 10 6.30 -32.18 -10.44
CA ARG A 10 5.31 -31.59 -9.52
C ARG A 10 5.78 -30.25 -8.98
N LEU A 11 4.93 -29.25 -9.17
CA LEU A 11 5.07 -27.95 -8.53
C LEU A 11 4.10 -27.86 -7.37
N VAL A 12 4.62 -27.64 -6.15
CA VAL A 12 3.83 -27.43 -4.94
C VAL A 12 3.98 -25.98 -4.52
N VAL A 13 2.91 -25.20 -4.65
CA VAL A 13 2.85 -23.79 -4.25
C VAL A 13 2.22 -23.70 -2.87
N GLN A 14 2.94 -23.07 -1.94
CA GLN A 14 2.52 -22.80 -0.56
C GLN A 14 2.56 -21.29 -0.31
N GLY A 15 1.76 -20.82 0.62
CA GLY A 15 1.64 -19.41 1.01
C GLY A 15 0.17 -19.01 1.11
N GLU A 16 -0.09 -17.92 1.81
CA GLU A 16 -1.42 -17.30 1.87
C GLU A 16 -1.52 -16.31 0.69
N LEU A 17 -2.18 -16.76 -0.40
CA LEU A 17 -2.36 -15.98 -1.62
C LEU A 17 -3.81 -15.48 -1.65
N ARG A 18 -3.97 -14.16 -1.71
CA ARG A 18 -5.27 -13.49 -1.81
C ARG A 18 -5.52 -12.92 -3.19
N PHE A 19 -4.50 -12.33 -3.79
CA PHE A 19 -4.58 -11.62 -5.07
C PHE A 19 -3.94 -12.40 -6.21
N LEU A 20 -3.00 -13.29 -5.90
CA LEU A 20 -2.28 -14.10 -6.86
C LEU A 20 -2.92 -15.48 -7.00
N GLU A 21 -3.32 -15.86 -8.20
CA GLU A 21 -3.81 -17.20 -8.48
C GLU A 21 -2.64 -18.19 -8.68
N ARG A 22 -2.82 -19.43 -8.23
CA ARG A 22 -1.82 -20.49 -8.42
C ARG A 22 -1.49 -20.77 -9.90
N ASN A 23 -2.42 -20.47 -10.79
CA ASN A 23 -2.18 -20.60 -12.23
C ASN A 23 -1.18 -19.57 -12.73
N GLN A 24 -1.25 -18.31 -12.24
CA GLN A 24 -0.29 -17.26 -12.58
C GLN A 24 1.14 -17.64 -12.14
N VAL A 25 1.29 -18.26 -10.95
CA VAL A 25 2.58 -18.79 -10.50
C VAL A 25 3.12 -19.87 -11.45
N ARG A 26 2.23 -20.73 -11.96
CA ARG A 26 2.62 -21.74 -12.93
C ARG A 26 3.01 -21.11 -14.27
N ASP A 27 2.25 -20.12 -14.72
CA ASP A 27 2.47 -19.42 -15.98
C ASP A 27 3.76 -18.60 -15.95
N ALA A 28 4.11 -18.01 -14.80
CA ALA A 28 5.38 -17.34 -14.58
C ALA A 28 6.59 -18.30 -14.75
N LEU A 29 6.38 -19.58 -14.47
CA LEU A 29 7.38 -20.63 -14.64
C LEU A 29 7.22 -21.39 -15.96
N ALA A 30 6.15 -21.17 -16.72
CA ALA A 30 5.92 -21.81 -17.99
C ALA A 30 6.82 -21.20 -19.08
N GLY A 31 7.30 -22.04 -19.99
CA GLY A 31 8.12 -21.60 -21.13
C GLY A 31 9.62 -21.77 -20.95
N GLU A 32 10.09 -22.19 -19.81
CA GLU A 32 11.44 -22.71 -19.64
C GLU A 32 11.39 -24.19 -19.28
N GLU A 33 12.32 -24.95 -19.83
CA GLU A 33 12.61 -26.26 -19.29
C GLU A 33 13.16 -26.02 -17.87
N LEU A 34 12.34 -26.26 -16.83
CA LEU A 34 12.78 -26.21 -15.42
C LEU A 34 13.97 -27.19 -15.19
N GLY A 35 14.31 -27.93 -16.24
CA GLY A 35 15.39 -28.89 -16.21
C GLY A 35 15.03 -30.14 -15.40
N SER A 36 16.06 -30.86 -15.03
CA SER A 36 15.97 -32.00 -14.14
C SER A 36 16.11 -31.57 -12.67
N PHE A 37 15.80 -32.47 -11.77
CA PHE A 37 16.04 -32.26 -10.33
C PHE A 37 17.49 -31.78 -10.04
N PHE A 38 18.46 -32.20 -10.82
CA PHE A 38 19.86 -31.85 -10.61
C PHE A 38 20.27 -30.56 -11.33
N SER A 39 19.72 -30.28 -12.51
CA SER A 39 20.10 -29.12 -13.33
C SER A 39 19.31 -27.85 -13.03
N ALA A 40 18.11 -27.96 -12.41
CA ALA A 40 17.31 -26.81 -12.07
C ALA A 40 18.01 -25.89 -11.08
N ASP A 41 18.15 -24.61 -11.44
CA ASP A 41 18.71 -23.58 -10.54
C ASP A 41 17.60 -22.91 -9.75
N VAL A 42 17.56 -23.19 -8.45
CA VAL A 42 16.53 -22.66 -7.55
C VAL A 42 16.62 -21.13 -7.37
N ASN A 43 17.81 -20.54 -7.59
CA ASN A 43 17.99 -19.09 -7.50
C ASN A 43 17.35 -18.39 -8.72
N VAL A 44 17.58 -18.93 -9.91
CA VAL A 44 16.95 -18.41 -11.14
C VAL A 44 15.44 -18.51 -11.05
N ILE A 45 14.91 -19.63 -10.54
CA ILE A 45 13.47 -19.83 -10.35
C ILE A 45 12.92 -18.82 -9.32
N ARG A 46 13.64 -18.60 -8.22
CA ARG A 46 13.26 -17.62 -7.19
C ARG A 46 13.22 -16.20 -7.77
N GLU A 47 14.29 -15.76 -8.44
CA GLU A 47 14.38 -14.42 -9.03
C GLU A 47 13.26 -14.16 -10.04
N ARG A 48 12.87 -15.18 -10.79
CA ARG A 48 11.78 -15.10 -11.74
C ARG A 48 10.42 -14.96 -11.04
N LEU A 49 10.19 -15.69 -9.95
CA LEU A 49 8.98 -15.55 -9.15
C LEU A 49 8.90 -14.17 -8.49
N GLU A 50 10.03 -13.68 -7.97
CA GLU A 50 10.12 -12.35 -7.36
C GLU A 50 10.04 -11.19 -8.39
N ALA A 51 10.14 -11.48 -9.70
CA ALA A 51 9.84 -10.52 -10.74
C ALA A 51 8.33 -10.30 -10.97
N GLU A 52 7.48 -11.20 -10.46
CA GLU A 52 6.03 -11.01 -10.50
C GLU A 52 5.60 -9.95 -9.47
N PRO A 53 4.89 -8.90 -9.90
CA PRO A 53 4.60 -7.74 -9.04
C PRO A 53 3.85 -8.06 -7.74
N TRP A 54 3.06 -9.12 -7.71
CA TRP A 54 2.34 -9.56 -6.51
C TRP A 54 3.19 -10.40 -5.55
N ILE A 55 4.43 -10.74 -5.90
CA ILE A 55 5.30 -11.55 -5.05
C ILE A 55 6.31 -10.66 -4.35
N GLU A 56 6.21 -10.55 -3.03
CA GLU A 56 7.18 -9.86 -2.18
C GLU A 56 8.44 -10.71 -2.00
N GLN A 57 8.26 -12.02 -1.77
CA GLN A 57 9.35 -12.94 -1.52
C GLN A 57 9.00 -14.35 -1.97
N ALA A 58 9.97 -15.05 -2.55
CA ALA A 58 9.86 -16.46 -2.89
C ALA A 58 10.95 -17.30 -2.24
N SER A 59 10.60 -18.49 -1.77
CA SER A 59 11.56 -19.52 -1.32
C SER A 59 11.34 -20.77 -2.13
N VAL A 60 12.39 -21.25 -2.78
CA VAL A 60 12.33 -22.40 -3.71
C VAL A 60 13.18 -23.52 -3.19
N ARG A 61 12.62 -24.72 -3.11
CA ARG A 61 13.32 -25.95 -2.65
C ARG A 61 12.99 -27.12 -3.56
N LYS A 62 14.00 -27.92 -3.83
CA LYS A 62 13.81 -29.22 -4.51
C LYS A 62 13.59 -30.30 -3.47
N GLU A 63 12.57 -31.13 -3.68
CA GLU A 63 12.30 -32.30 -2.83
C GLU A 63 12.33 -33.55 -3.71
N TRP A 64 13.18 -34.47 -3.30
CA TRP A 64 13.39 -35.74 -4.01
C TRP A 64 12.07 -36.56 -4.13
N PRO A 65 11.78 -37.21 -5.27
CA PRO A 65 12.63 -37.30 -6.46
C PRO A 65 12.36 -36.22 -7.52
N ASP A 66 11.17 -35.58 -7.55
CA ASP A 66 10.69 -34.83 -8.72
C ASP A 66 9.84 -33.60 -8.36
N ILE A 67 9.94 -33.12 -7.10
CA ILE A 67 9.11 -32.03 -6.59
C ILE A 67 9.91 -30.73 -6.52
N LEU A 68 9.30 -29.66 -7.04
CA LEU A 68 9.69 -28.29 -6.78
C LEU A 68 8.69 -27.69 -5.77
N LYS A 69 9.15 -27.36 -4.56
CA LYS A 69 8.35 -26.64 -3.57
C LYS A 69 8.67 -25.16 -3.63
N VAL A 70 7.63 -24.37 -3.76
CA VAL A 70 7.70 -22.91 -3.77
C VAL A 70 6.85 -22.38 -2.62
N PHE A 71 7.45 -21.61 -1.74
CA PHE A 71 6.74 -20.85 -0.72
C PHE A 71 6.77 -19.37 -1.11
N LEU A 72 5.60 -18.76 -1.19
CA LEU A 72 5.42 -17.37 -1.62
C LEU A 72 4.88 -16.52 -0.49
N VAL A 73 5.42 -15.30 -0.39
CA VAL A 73 4.87 -14.20 0.39
C VAL A 73 4.32 -13.20 -0.61
N GLU A 74 3.03 -12.91 -0.49
CA GLU A 74 2.34 -11.99 -1.37
C GLU A 74 2.47 -10.55 -0.90
N GLN A 75 2.61 -9.60 -1.83
CA GLN A 75 2.59 -8.17 -1.56
C GLN A 75 1.27 -7.76 -0.89
N LYS A 76 1.37 -6.98 0.19
CA LYS A 76 0.22 -6.45 0.92
C LYS A 76 0.07 -4.96 0.61
N PRO A 77 -0.88 -4.57 -0.26
CA PRO A 77 -1.08 -3.18 -0.58
C PRO A 77 -1.59 -2.40 0.63
N LEU A 78 -0.91 -1.30 0.94
CA LEU A 78 -1.33 -0.32 1.94
C LEU A 78 -2.23 0.75 1.32
N GLY A 79 -1.91 1.19 0.09
CA GLY A 79 -2.62 2.26 -0.59
C GLY A 79 -2.28 2.36 -2.08
N HIS A 80 -3.04 3.21 -2.78
CA HIS A 80 -2.70 3.64 -4.13
C HIS A 80 -1.54 4.62 -4.08
N TRP A 81 -0.56 4.48 -4.98
CA TRP A 81 0.58 5.39 -5.05
C TRP A 81 0.46 6.32 -6.25
N ASN A 82 0.42 7.65 -6.00
CA ASN A 82 0.34 8.69 -7.04
C ASN A 82 -0.68 8.36 -8.13
N GLU A 83 -1.88 7.92 -7.74
CA GLU A 83 -2.89 7.30 -8.63
C GLU A 83 -3.22 8.14 -9.87
N ALA A 84 -3.21 9.46 -9.75
CA ALA A 84 -3.49 10.36 -10.88
C ALA A 84 -2.45 10.25 -12.01
N MET A 85 -1.19 9.96 -11.68
CA MET A 85 -0.08 9.82 -12.63
C MET A 85 0.23 8.35 -12.92
N ARG A 86 0.03 7.47 -11.95
CA ARG A 86 0.34 6.03 -12.00
C ARG A 86 -0.89 5.21 -11.62
N PRO A 87 -1.88 5.06 -12.50
CA PRO A 87 -3.17 4.45 -12.17
C PRO A 87 -3.08 2.99 -11.72
N HIS A 88 -1.99 2.29 -12.05
CA HIS A 88 -1.76 0.88 -11.67
C HIS A 88 -0.81 0.72 -10.48
N ALA A 89 -0.24 1.80 -9.97
CA ALA A 89 0.70 1.72 -8.85
C ALA A 89 0.00 1.55 -7.50
N LEU A 90 0.54 0.65 -6.70
CA LEU A 90 0.25 0.45 -5.29
C LEU A 90 1.52 0.63 -4.48
N VAL A 91 1.37 0.85 -3.20
CA VAL A 91 2.48 0.89 -2.25
C VAL A 91 2.21 -0.05 -1.09
N SER A 92 3.23 -0.79 -0.66
CA SER A 92 3.19 -1.67 0.50
C SER A 92 3.46 -0.91 1.80
N ALA A 93 3.21 -1.55 2.94
CA ALA A 93 3.54 -1.00 4.26
C ALA A 93 5.05 -0.82 4.48
N ALA A 94 5.89 -1.50 3.69
CA ALA A 94 7.34 -1.33 3.69
C ALA A 94 7.83 -0.16 2.81
N GLY A 95 6.92 0.52 2.11
CA GLY A 95 7.24 1.60 1.19
C GLY A 95 7.80 1.10 -0.15
N GLU A 96 7.41 -0.09 -0.57
CA GLU A 96 7.71 -0.63 -1.89
C GLU A 96 6.57 -0.34 -2.85
N VAL A 97 6.90 0.26 -3.99
CA VAL A 97 5.92 0.57 -5.04
C VAL A 97 5.94 -0.55 -6.07
N PHE A 98 4.76 -1.08 -6.39
CA PHE A 98 4.59 -2.12 -7.39
C PHE A 98 3.38 -1.82 -8.27
N GLU A 99 3.42 -2.28 -9.53
CA GLU A 99 2.36 -2.03 -10.51
C GLU A 99 1.62 -3.32 -10.86
N VAL A 100 0.30 -3.30 -10.71
CA VAL A 100 -0.55 -4.47 -10.87
C VAL A 100 -1.87 -4.11 -11.53
N ASP A 101 -2.55 -5.12 -12.07
CA ASP A 101 -3.97 -4.99 -12.37
C ASP A 101 -4.77 -4.90 -11.07
N LYS A 102 -5.40 -3.77 -10.85
CA LYS A 102 -6.19 -3.50 -9.65
C LYS A 102 -7.57 -4.16 -9.63
N SER A 103 -7.96 -4.83 -10.70
CA SER A 103 -9.27 -5.49 -10.81
C SER A 103 -9.49 -6.56 -9.75
N VAL A 104 -8.41 -7.11 -9.19
CA VAL A 104 -8.44 -8.12 -8.13
C VAL A 104 -8.57 -7.53 -6.71
N ILE A 105 -8.50 -6.20 -6.58
CA ILE A 105 -8.58 -5.51 -5.28
C ILE A 105 -10.04 -5.28 -4.93
N ASP A 106 -10.52 -5.92 -3.88
CA ASP A 106 -11.90 -5.88 -3.37
C ASP A 106 -12.07 -4.98 -2.12
N VAL A 107 -11.02 -4.25 -1.74
CA VAL A 107 -11.01 -3.37 -0.56
C VAL A 107 -10.75 -1.92 -0.95
N LEU A 108 -11.35 -1.00 -0.19
CA LEU A 108 -11.07 0.43 -0.36
C LEU A 108 -9.71 0.74 0.25
N LEU A 109 -8.76 1.12 -0.60
CA LEU A 109 -7.43 1.54 -0.20
C LEU A 109 -7.32 3.08 -0.17
N PRO A 110 -6.57 3.65 0.76
CA PRO A 110 -6.27 5.08 0.78
C PRO A 110 -5.40 5.49 -0.41
N LYS A 111 -5.45 6.77 -0.76
CA LYS A 111 -4.60 7.38 -1.79
C LYS A 111 -3.40 8.03 -1.13
N LEU A 112 -2.22 7.54 -1.42
CA LEU A 112 -0.96 8.08 -0.95
C LEU A 112 -0.25 8.78 -2.11
N ASN A 113 0.04 10.07 -1.94
CA ASN A 113 0.72 10.88 -2.94
C ASN A 113 1.98 11.47 -2.33
N GLY A 114 3.08 11.44 -3.09
CA GLY A 114 4.34 12.00 -2.63
C GLY A 114 5.43 11.93 -3.68
N PRO A 115 6.59 12.55 -3.38
CA PRO A 115 7.76 12.45 -4.24
C PRO A 115 8.27 11.00 -4.34
N GLU A 116 8.73 10.58 -5.52
CA GLU A 116 9.23 9.22 -5.74
C GLU A 116 10.43 8.86 -4.84
N HIS A 117 11.21 9.84 -4.42
CA HIS A 117 12.33 9.63 -3.51
C HIS A 117 11.92 9.56 -2.02
N ALA A 118 10.66 9.86 -1.69
CA ALA A 118 10.14 9.93 -0.33
C ALA A 118 8.98 8.95 -0.07
N VAL A 119 8.92 7.84 -0.80
CA VAL A 119 7.87 6.82 -0.66
C VAL A 119 7.79 6.31 0.78
N LYS A 120 8.91 5.88 1.34
CA LYS A 120 8.96 5.33 2.71
C LYS A 120 8.49 6.34 3.75
N GLU A 121 8.94 7.58 3.62
CA GLU A 121 8.52 8.65 4.50
C GLU A 121 7.03 8.95 4.40
N THR A 122 6.47 8.96 3.18
CA THR A 122 5.03 9.14 2.98
C THR A 122 4.24 8.03 3.66
N VAL A 123 4.69 6.79 3.55
CA VAL A 123 4.07 5.62 4.18
C VAL A 123 4.16 5.70 5.70
N GLU A 124 5.33 6.03 6.26
CA GLU A 124 5.53 6.17 7.70
C GLU A 124 4.62 7.26 8.29
N GLN A 125 4.55 8.41 7.63
CA GLN A 125 3.68 9.50 8.07
C GLN A 125 2.20 9.13 7.96
N TYR A 126 1.79 8.45 6.89
CA TYR A 126 0.43 7.93 6.78
C TYR A 126 0.11 6.97 7.93
N GLN A 127 0.97 6.01 8.23
CA GLN A 127 0.74 5.04 9.30
C GLN A 127 0.56 5.73 10.64
N GLN A 128 1.46 6.65 11.02
CA GLN A 128 1.40 7.37 12.30
C GLN A 128 0.16 8.25 12.42
N VAL A 129 -0.13 9.03 11.38
CA VAL A 129 -1.26 9.96 11.38
C VAL A 129 -2.60 9.21 11.33
N SER A 130 -2.70 8.16 10.50
CA SER A 130 -3.92 7.39 10.36
C SER A 130 -4.25 6.58 11.62
N GLU A 131 -3.24 6.02 12.30
CA GLU A 131 -3.45 5.31 13.57
C GLU A 131 -4.06 6.23 14.63
N LEU A 132 -3.47 7.42 14.84
CA LEU A 132 -3.96 8.38 15.83
C LEU A 132 -5.37 8.89 15.50
N LEU A 133 -5.65 9.17 14.24
CA LEU A 133 -6.97 9.61 13.79
C LEU A 133 -8.01 8.49 13.90
N GLN A 134 -7.66 7.27 13.54
CA GLN A 134 -8.57 6.12 13.57
C GLN A 134 -9.03 5.76 14.98
N ILE A 135 -8.12 5.79 15.97
CA ILE A 135 -8.47 5.56 17.37
C ILE A 135 -9.51 6.59 17.86
N ASN A 136 -9.52 7.79 17.29
CA ASN A 136 -10.44 8.86 17.61
C ASN A 136 -11.65 8.97 16.65
N GLY A 137 -11.90 7.92 15.86
CA GLY A 137 -13.09 7.82 15.00
C GLY A 137 -12.98 8.56 13.66
N HIS A 138 -11.78 8.96 13.25
CA HIS A 138 -11.54 9.63 11.97
C HIS A 138 -10.74 8.72 11.03
N GLN A 139 -11.33 8.35 9.90
CA GLN A 139 -10.67 7.52 8.89
C GLN A 139 -9.99 8.39 7.83
N VAL A 140 -8.71 8.13 7.58
CA VAL A 140 -7.94 8.76 6.50
C VAL A 140 -8.21 8.03 5.19
N VAL A 141 -8.57 8.76 4.14
CA VAL A 141 -8.78 8.25 2.79
C VAL A 141 -7.72 8.72 1.80
N ALA A 142 -7.02 9.82 2.10
CA ALA A 142 -5.87 10.24 1.33
C ALA A 142 -4.84 10.97 2.20
N LEU A 143 -3.56 10.84 1.84
CA LEU A 143 -2.47 11.63 2.38
C LEU A 143 -1.57 12.08 1.24
N THR A 144 -1.20 13.35 1.25
CA THR A 144 -0.26 13.94 0.30
C THR A 144 0.95 14.51 1.03
N LEU A 145 2.13 13.99 0.72
CA LEU A 145 3.41 14.59 1.09
C LEU A 145 3.89 15.45 -0.08
N THR A 146 4.06 16.75 0.15
CA THR A 146 4.55 17.67 -0.89
C THR A 146 6.08 17.56 -1.04
N GLU A 147 6.63 18.12 -2.14
CA GLU A 147 8.08 18.26 -2.35
C GLU A 147 8.79 19.05 -1.23
N ARG A 148 8.06 19.83 -0.45
CA ARG A 148 8.57 20.57 0.72
C ARG A 148 8.33 19.83 2.03
N PHE A 149 7.98 18.57 1.96
CA PHE A 149 7.66 17.71 3.12
C PHE A 149 6.51 18.25 3.98
N ALA A 150 5.59 19.01 3.41
CA ALA A 150 4.34 19.35 4.08
C ALA A 150 3.31 18.24 3.83
N VAL A 151 2.54 17.91 4.87
CA VAL A 151 1.53 16.86 4.86
C VAL A 151 0.14 17.46 4.87
N ASP A 152 -0.66 17.01 3.92
CA ASP A 152 -2.10 17.24 3.84
C ASP A 152 -2.83 15.90 3.90
N VAL A 153 -3.94 15.85 4.62
CA VAL A 153 -4.72 14.63 4.87
C VAL A 153 -6.18 14.87 4.50
N GLU A 154 -6.80 13.90 3.86
CA GLU A 154 -8.24 13.89 3.63
C GLU A 154 -8.89 12.79 4.47
N LEU A 155 -9.94 13.16 5.19
CA LEU A 155 -10.74 12.24 5.99
C LEU A 155 -11.94 11.70 5.18
N LEU A 156 -12.43 10.53 5.56
CA LEU A 156 -13.64 9.94 4.96
C LEU A 156 -14.87 10.88 5.06
N SER A 157 -14.91 11.74 6.06
CA SER A 157 -15.93 12.79 6.20
C SER A 157 -15.82 13.91 5.15
N GLY A 158 -14.78 13.90 4.32
CA GLY A 158 -14.47 14.93 3.33
C GLY A 158 -13.81 16.18 3.92
N ILE A 159 -13.35 16.13 5.17
CA ILE A 159 -12.59 17.21 5.81
C ILE A 159 -11.14 17.08 5.39
N GLN A 160 -10.53 18.19 4.96
CA GLN A 160 -9.10 18.26 4.69
C GLN A 160 -8.35 18.83 5.90
N LEU A 161 -7.27 18.17 6.30
CA LEU A 161 -6.38 18.63 7.37
C LEU A 161 -5.06 19.09 6.76
N ARG A 162 -4.68 20.35 6.97
CA ARG A 162 -3.39 20.91 6.55
C ARG A 162 -2.45 20.86 7.73
N LEU A 163 -1.60 19.82 7.77
CA LEU A 163 -0.71 19.57 8.90
C LEU A 163 0.62 20.31 8.78
N GLY A 164 1.08 20.58 7.54
CA GLY A 164 2.40 21.16 7.32
C GLY A 164 3.53 20.16 7.53
N ARG A 165 4.73 20.65 7.90
CA ARG A 165 5.96 19.86 7.88
C ARG A 165 6.42 19.36 9.25
N GLU A 166 6.09 20.04 10.31
CA GLU A 166 6.64 19.80 11.66
C GLU A 166 5.51 19.52 12.64
N GLY A 167 5.79 18.72 13.68
CA GLY A 167 4.86 18.46 14.77
C GLY A 167 3.55 17.81 14.30
N LEU A 168 3.62 16.84 13.40
CA LEU A 168 2.43 16.24 12.78
C LEU A 168 1.48 15.63 13.82
N LEU A 169 2.01 14.83 14.75
CA LEU A 169 1.19 14.15 15.74
C LEU A 169 0.59 15.13 16.75
N GLU A 170 1.32 16.16 17.17
CA GLU A 170 0.81 17.23 18.03
C GLU A 170 -0.30 18.02 17.35
N ARG A 171 -0.18 18.25 16.03
CA ARG A 171 -1.21 18.94 15.25
C ARG A 171 -2.44 18.07 15.05
N VAL A 172 -2.26 16.78 14.81
CA VAL A 172 -3.37 15.82 14.76
C VAL A 172 -4.07 15.75 16.12
N GLN A 173 -3.32 15.67 17.22
CA GLN A 173 -3.90 15.69 18.57
C GLN A 173 -4.71 16.98 18.81
N ARG A 174 -4.17 18.13 18.41
CA ARG A 174 -4.89 19.41 18.51
C ARG A 174 -6.18 19.39 17.71
N PHE A 175 -6.19 18.83 16.49
CA PHE A 175 -7.42 18.65 15.72
C PHE A 175 -8.44 17.83 16.52
N ILE A 176 -8.05 16.70 17.06
CA ILE A 176 -8.91 15.80 17.83
C ILE A 176 -9.52 16.54 19.03
N ASP A 177 -8.70 17.30 19.77
CA ASP A 177 -9.12 18.03 20.97
C ASP A 177 -10.13 19.14 20.66
N VAL A 178 -9.95 19.87 19.55
CA VAL A 178 -10.83 21.00 19.20
C VAL A 178 -12.03 20.60 18.36
N PHE A 179 -12.00 19.46 17.68
CA PHE A 179 -13.04 19.02 16.74
C PHE A 179 -14.45 18.99 17.37
N PRO A 180 -14.68 18.46 18.60
CA PRO A 180 -15.99 18.49 19.22
C PRO A 180 -16.52 19.92 19.44
N THR A 181 -15.64 20.87 19.69
CA THR A 181 -15.99 22.28 19.86
C THR A 181 -16.34 22.93 18.54
N ILE A 182 -15.58 22.67 17.49
CA ILE A 182 -15.84 23.18 16.14
C ILE A 182 -17.23 22.77 15.67
N VAL A 183 -17.55 21.47 15.78
CA VAL A 183 -18.84 20.92 15.31
C VAL A 183 -20.02 21.48 16.08
N ARG A 184 -19.87 21.79 17.39
CA ARG A 184 -20.95 22.39 18.18
C ARG A 184 -21.26 23.85 17.80
N HIS A 185 -20.28 24.58 17.33
CA HIS A 185 -20.44 26.01 17.07
C HIS A 185 -21.09 26.34 15.72
N LYS A 186 -21.03 25.44 14.76
CA LYS A 186 -21.59 25.69 13.43
C LYS A 186 -22.07 24.39 12.79
N ALA A 187 -23.31 24.42 12.28
CA ALA A 187 -23.92 23.25 11.63
C ALA A 187 -23.47 23.02 10.20
N GLN A 188 -22.73 23.96 9.59
CA GLN A 188 -22.20 23.81 8.23
C GLN A 188 -21.13 22.75 8.16
N PRO A 189 -21.04 21.98 7.05
CA PRO A 189 -19.95 21.05 6.84
C PRO A 189 -18.59 21.76 6.78
N ILE A 190 -17.60 21.18 7.43
CA ILE A 190 -16.22 21.66 7.39
C ILE A 190 -15.61 21.28 6.03
N ASP A 191 -14.95 22.24 5.40
CA ASP A 191 -14.15 22.03 4.20
C ASP A 191 -12.73 21.61 4.55
N TYR A 192 -12.01 22.49 5.27
CA TYR A 192 -10.68 22.15 5.76
C TYR A 192 -10.41 22.73 7.16
N VAL A 193 -9.45 22.13 7.85
CA VAL A 193 -8.85 22.64 9.08
C VAL A 193 -7.36 22.86 8.86
N ASP A 194 -6.92 24.10 9.00
CA ASP A 194 -5.50 24.44 8.90
C ASP A 194 -4.88 24.43 10.30
N LEU A 195 -3.95 23.51 10.49
CA LEU A 195 -3.28 23.22 11.76
C LEU A 195 -1.82 23.69 11.79
N ARG A 196 -1.38 24.42 10.76
CA ARG A 196 0.01 24.87 10.63
C ARG A 196 0.40 25.96 11.62
N TYR A 197 -0.57 26.57 12.25
CA TYR A 197 -0.33 27.60 13.29
C TYR A 197 0.10 26.95 14.62
N ASP A 198 0.98 27.64 15.36
CA ASP A 198 1.55 27.08 16.59
C ASP A 198 0.51 26.99 17.74
N THR A 199 -0.39 27.94 17.84
CA THR A 199 -1.30 28.09 18.99
C THR A 199 -2.77 28.02 18.65
N GLY A 200 -3.15 27.75 17.39
CA GLY A 200 -4.55 27.76 17.00
C GLY A 200 -4.85 26.89 15.79
N VAL A 201 -6.09 26.94 15.34
CA VAL A 201 -6.56 26.30 14.12
C VAL A 201 -7.41 27.30 13.34
N ALA A 202 -7.31 27.28 12.01
CA ALA A 202 -8.22 27.99 11.13
C ALA A 202 -9.17 26.98 10.46
N VAL A 203 -10.48 27.27 10.49
CA VAL A 203 -11.50 26.39 9.94
C VAL A 203 -12.18 27.06 8.77
N ALA A 204 -12.20 26.41 7.63
CA ALA A 204 -13.04 26.79 6.49
C ALA A 204 -14.26 25.87 6.43
N TRP A 205 -15.35 26.45 6.03
CA TRP A 205 -16.65 25.80 5.92
C TRP A 205 -17.01 25.69 4.44
N LYS A 206 -17.66 24.61 4.04
CA LYS A 206 -18.17 24.46 2.67
C LYS A 206 -19.21 25.55 2.40
N GLU A 207 -19.14 26.17 1.23
CA GLU A 207 -20.17 27.09 0.80
C GLU A 207 -21.50 26.32 0.63
N GLU A 208 -22.60 26.92 1.03
CA GLU A 208 -23.91 26.36 0.71
C GLU A 208 -24.12 26.47 -0.80
N GLU A 209 -24.23 25.31 -1.48
CA GLU A 209 -24.73 25.33 -2.86
C GLU A 209 -26.12 25.97 -2.85
N GLU A 210 -26.23 27.18 -3.38
CA GLU A 210 -27.53 27.76 -3.66
C GLU A 210 -28.31 26.79 -4.56
N ARG A 211 -29.28 26.13 -3.99
CA ARG A 211 -30.24 25.33 -4.76
C ARG A 211 -30.97 26.25 -5.70
N LYS A 212 -30.54 26.26 -6.96
CA LYS A 212 -31.31 26.83 -8.08
C LYS A 212 -32.40 25.86 -8.49
#